data_838bebd2ed0b86be70442a31efdaa599
#
_entry.id   838bebd2ed0b86be70442a31efdaa599
#
_cell.length_a   1.000
_cell.length_b   1.000
_cell.length_c   1.000
_cell.angle_alpha   90.00
_cell.angle_beta   90.00
_cell.angle_gamma   90.00
#
_symmetry.space_group_name_H-M   'P 1'
#
loop_
_entity.id
_entity.type
_entity.pdbx_description
1 polymer ?
#
loop_
_entity_poly.entity_id
_entity_poly.type
_entity_poly.pdbx_seq_one_letter_code
_entity_poly.pdbx_strand_id
1 'polypeptide(L)'
;MNKYDVLKKMFGFSEFRTGQEEVVDAVLEKKNVLAMLPTGMGKSLCYQLPGYLLGGTVLIISPLISLMHDQVEQLRMMGERKAVALNSFLKSDEKRNVIRNLEEYRFLYISPEMLRSLQVREKLKKMNISLFVIDEAHCISQWGHDFRPDYLNLGHVRAEIGNPPALALTATAVKEVREDIKEFLQLHHTDEFIYSVDRDNISILVEKTNSFFEKRKSLLRHATSLKKPGIIYFSSKRLAEETADYLSDQGIDGVAAYHGGMDQEQRILIQQQFIHDQLNIICATSAFGMGINKENIRFIIHFHMPSQMESYVQEIGRAGRDGEASIAILLYSPGDEHLHYQLMNYELPDDSHIESYVAMIASNRKEELMSNVNMSETQTRFLEHHFTSIKNRVEIVDHIKNARDLRIDHKMKKLKQMKNWLEELNCRRSHILALFGEDSKQPPNLCCDLCGFDITHYRDTTKQIDKQILSWEEILQQLLLPATVNE
;
A
#
# COMPACT_ATOMS: atom_id res chain seq x y z
N MET A 1 8.02 -33.09 5.60
CA MET A 1 6.98 -32.42 4.77
C MET A 1 7.73 -31.54 3.79
N ASN A 2 7.50 -31.68 2.50
CA ASN A 2 8.15 -30.83 1.47
C ASN A 2 7.33 -29.54 1.22
N LYS A 3 7.85 -28.61 0.42
CA LYS A 3 7.21 -27.32 0.14
C LYS A 3 5.83 -27.47 -0.52
N TYR A 4 5.64 -28.47 -1.39
CA TYR A 4 4.36 -28.72 -2.08
C TYR A 4 3.32 -29.32 -1.14
N ASP A 5 3.74 -30.16 -0.17
CA ASP A 5 2.83 -30.69 0.85
C ASP A 5 2.28 -29.55 1.73
N VAL A 6 3.17 -28.59 2.10
CA VAL A 6 2.76 -27.40 2.87
C VAL A 6 1.83 -26.51 2.03
N LEU A 7 2.19 -26.26 0.77
CA LEU A 7 1.39 -25.44 -0.15
C LEU A 7 -0.05 -25.96 -0.25
N LYS A 8 -0.18 -27.29 -0.49
CA LYS A 8 -1.49 -27.93 -0.62
C LYS A 8 -2.25 -28.01 0.69
N LYS A 9 -1.57 -28.43 1.78
CA LYS A 9 -2.25 -28.74 3.05
C LYS A 9 -2.61 -27.47 3.84
N MET A 10 -1.73 -26.44 3.85
CA MET A 10 -1.93 -25.24 4.65
C MET A 10 -2.59 -24.12 3.86
N PHE A 11 -2.31 -24.00 2.57
CA PHE A 11 -2.79 -22.89 1.74
C PHE A 11 -3.83 -23.31 0.71
N GLY A 12 -4.05 -24.62 0.48
CA GLY A 12 -5.05 -25.11 -0.46
C GLY A 12 -4.67 -24.98 -1.94
N PHE A 13 -3.43 -24.58 -2.24
CA PHE A 13 -2.95 -24.39 -3.62
C PHE A 13 -2.24 -25.64 -4.14
N SER A 14 -2.46 -25.97 -5.41
CA SER A 14 -1.76 -27.06 -6.09
C SER A 14 -0.42 -26.65 -6.67
N GLU A 15 -0.26 -25.37 -7.01
CA GLU A 15 0.89 -24.81 -7.72
C GLU A 15 1.25 -23.44 -7.17
N PHE A 16 2.53 -23.09 -7.29
CA PHE A 16 3.02 -21.74 -7.02
C PHE A 16 2.61 -20.79 -8.15
N ARG A 17 2.35 -19.54 -7.81
CA ARG A 17 2.29 -18.47 -8.81
C ARG A 17 3.70 -18.13 -9.28
N THR A 18 3.82 -17.55 -10.48
CA THR A 18 5.12 -17.12 -11.05
C THR A 18 5.92 -16.33 -10.01
N GLY A 19 7.19 -16.70 -9.81
CA GLY A 19 8.12 -16.03 -8.90
C GLY A 19 8.03 -16.46 -7.44
N GLN A 20 6.96 -17.12 -7.02
CA GLN A 20 6.86 -17.55 -5.62
C GLN A 20 7.81 -18.71 -5.31
N GLU A 21 7.92 -19.68 -6.22
CA GLU A 21 8.69 -20.88 -5.98
C GLU A 21 10.18 -20.58 -5.84
N GLU A 22 10.73 -19.77 -6.73
CA GLU A 22 12.15 -19.39 -6.73
C GLU A 22 12.51 -18.62 -5.45
N VAL A 23 11.62 -17.71 -5.01
CA VAL A 23 11.81 -16.98 -3.74
C VAL A 23 11.75 -17.93 -2.55
N VAL A 24 10.78 -18.85 -2.53
CA VAL A 24 10.63 -19.86 -1.45
C VAL A 24 11.87 -20.75 -1.37
N ASP A 25 12.40 -21.20 -2.50
CA ASP A 25 13.59 -22.04 -2.54
C ASP A 25 14.82 -21.32 -1.99
N ALA A 26 15.07 -20.09 -2.44
CA ALA A 26 16.19 -19.29 -1.95
C ALA A 26 16.08 -19.02 -0.42
N VAL A 27 14.86 -18.76 0.08
CA VAL A 27 14.62 -18.60 1.53
C VAL A 27 14.88 -19.90 2.29
N LEU A 28 14.46 -21.05 1.77
CA LEU A 28 14.70 -22.37 2.38
C LEU A 28 16.20 -22.72 2.39
N GLU A 29 16.95 -22.26 1.40
CA GLU A 29 18.42 -22.34 1.35
C GLU A 29 19.11 -21.33 2.29
N LYS A 30 18.35 -20.57 3.07
CA LYS A 30 18.83 -19.55 4.04
C LYS A 30 19.64 -18.42 3.39
N LYS A 31 19.35 -18.08 2.15
CA LYS A 31 19.94 -16.94 1.44
C LYS A 31 19.28 -15.64 1.86
N ASN A 32 20.00 -14.52 1.67
CA ASN A 32 19.37 -13.20 1.69
C ASN A 32 18.69 -12.97 0.35
N VAL A 33 17.45 -12.52 0.39
CA VAL A 33 16.61 -12.38 -0.80
C VAL A 33 16.01 -10.99 -0.86
N LEU A 34 16.09 -10.37 -2.03
CA LEU A 34 15.29 -9.20 -2.40
C LEU A 34 14.31 -9.62 -3.50
N ALA A 35 13.02 -9.59 -3.19
CA ALA A 35 12.00 -9.96 -4.16
C ALA A 35 11.07 -8.79 -4.45
N MET A 36 11.02 -8.36 -5.72
CA MET A 36 10.03 -7.44 -6.25
C MET A 36 8.95 -8.25 -6.97
N LEU A 37 7.82 -8.40 -6.30
CA LEU A 37 6.65 -9.13 -6.79
C LEU A 37 5.48 -8.17 -6.89
N PRO A 38 4.82 -8.01 -8.04
CA PRO A 38 3.65 -7.16 -8.19
C PRO A 38 2.56 -7.40 -7.15
N THR A 39 1.72 -6.40 -6.93
CA THR A 39 0.54 -6.55 -6.08
C THR A 39 -0.37 -7.66 -6.61
N GLY A 40 -0.88 -8.51 -5.69
CA GLY A 40 -1.73 -9.66 -6.08
C GLY A 40 -0.98 -10.96 -6.34
N MET A 41 0.35 -10.95 -6.43
CA MET A 41 1.15 -12.18 -6.62
C MET A 41 1.31 -13.04 -5.36
N GLY A 42 0.68 -12.66 -4.24
CA GLY A 42 0.71 -13.47 -3.01
C GLY A 42 2.07 -13.46 -2.30
N LYS A 43 2.68 -12.28 -2.12
CA LYS A 43 3.97 -12.08 -1.42
C LYS A 43 4.05 -12.77 -0.06
N SER A 44 2.94 -12.81 0.70
CA SER A 44 2.90 -13.42 2.04
C SER A 44 3.26 -14.91 2.03
N LEU A 45 2.93 -15.64 0.96
CA LEU A 45 3.27 -17.05 0.81
C LEU A 45 4.79 -17.27 0.84
N CYS A 46 5.58 -16.32 0.31
CA CYS A 46 7.03 -16.42 0.22
C CYS A 46 7.75 -16.48 1.58
N TYR A 47 7.08 -16.08 2.67
CA TYR A 47 7.61 -16.23 4.03
C TYR A 47 6.75 -17.11 4.93
N GLN A 48 5.44 -17.17 4.69
CA GLN A 48 4.57 -18.01 5.50
C GLN A 48 4.86 -19.51 5.26
N LEU A 49 5.00 -19.93 4.00
CA LEU A 49 5.30 -21.30 3.68
C LEU A 49 6.66 -21.76 4.23
N PRO A 50 7.78 -21.03 4.01
CA PRO A 50 9.06 -21.37 4.66
C PRO A 50 8.98 -21.40 6.18
N GLY A 51 8.15 -20.54 6.80
CA GLY A 51 7.95 -20.52 8.25
C GLY A 51 7.42 -21.82 8.85
N TYR A 52 6.74 -22.66 8.06
CA TYR A 52 6.34 -24.00 8.49
C TYR A 52 7.47 -25.04 8.35
N LEU A 53 8.49 -24.77 7.55
CA LEU A 53 9.57 -25.70 7.24
C LEU A 53 10.89 -25.40 7.97
N LEU A 54 11.20 -24.13 8.23
CA LEU A 54 12.48 -23.69 8.79
C LEU A 54 12.65 -23.97 10.28
N GLY A 55 11.55 -24.05 11.04
CA GLY A 55 11.62 -24.11 12.50
C GLY A 55 12.14 -22.81 13.14
N GLY A 56 11.62 -22.44 14.30
CA GLY A 56 11.88 -21.13 14.93
C GLY A 56 10.83 -20.08 14.58
N THR A 57 11.16 -18.81 14.82
CA THR A 57 10.25 -17.68 14.61
C THR A 57 10.56 -16.97 13.29
N VAL A 58 9.55 -16.74 12.46
CA VAL A 58 9.60 -15.78 11.35
C VAL A 58 9.24 -14.40 11.92
N LEU A 59 10.17 -13.47 11.89
CA LEU A 59 9.99 -12.10 12.33
C LEU A 59 9.68 -11.22 11.13
N ILE A 60 8.45 -10.69 11.08
CA ILE A 60 7.95 -9.90 9.94
C ILE A 60 7.82 -8.44 10.36
N ILE A 61 8.60 -7.58 9.72
CA ILE A 61 8.50 -6.13 9.88
C ILE A 61 7.53 -5.60 8.84
N SER A 62 6.42 -4.99 9.29
CA SER A 62 5.42 -4.41 8.40
C SER A 62 5.08 -2.99 8.82
N PRO A 63 4.90 -2.05 7.87
CA PRO A 63 4.65 -0.65 8.17
C PRO A 63 3.20 -0.37 8.57
N LEU A 64 2.29 -1.34 8.39
CA LEU A 64 0.87 -1.14 8.52
C LEU A 64 0.24 -2.09 9.52
N ILE A 65 -0.34 -1.49 10.54
CA ILE A 65 -0.97 -2.21 11.64
C ILE A 65 -2.20 -3.00 11.17
N SER A 66 -3.03 -2.43 10.29
CA SER A 66 -4.18 -3.12 9.70
C SER A 66 -3.76 -4.38 8.95
N LEU A 67 -2.73 -4.26 8.10
CA LEU A 67 -2.19 -5.41 7.36
C LEU A 67 -1.66 -6.51 8.30
N MET A 68 -0.96 -6.12 9.36
CA MET A 68 -0.47 -7.07 10.36
C MET A 68 -1.61 -7.85 11.00
N HIS A 69 -2.70 -7.18 11.37
CA HIS A 69 -3.89 -7.81 11.94
C HIS A 69 -4.57 -8.74 10.94
N ASP A 70 -4.79 -8.30 9.71
CA ASP A 70 -5.39 -9.10 8.65
C ASP A 70 -4.58 -10.38 8.38
N GLN A 71 -3.24 -10.28 8.32
CA GLN A 71 -2.36 -11.44 8.13
C GLN A 71 -2.41 -12.42 9.31
N VAL A 72 -2.46 -11.90 10.54
CA VAL A 72 -2.59 -12.76 11.75
C VAL A 72 -3.95 -13.45 11.75
N GLU A 73 -5.03 -12.76 11.42
CA GLU A 73 -6.37 -13.36 11.35
C GLU A 73 -6.46 -14.42 10.25
N GLN A 74 -5.91 -14.17 9.07
CA GLN A 74 -5.85 -15.17 8.01
C GLN A 74 -5.09 -16.43 8.44
N LEU A 75 -3.94 -16.28 9.09
CA LEU A 75 -3.19 -17.42 9.65
C LEU A 75 -4.01 -18.18 10.69
N ARG A 76 -4.75 -17.49 11.56
CA ARG A 76 -5.64 -18.11 12.55
C ARG A 76 -6.78 -18.87 11.91
N MET A 77 -7.40 -18.32 10.87
CA MET A 77 -8.45 -19.02 10.11
C MET A 77 -7.91 -20.31 9.45
N MET A 78 -6.65 -20.31 9.02
CA MET A 78 -5.96 -21.51 8.51
C MET A 78 -5.51 -22.47 9.61
N GLY A 79 -5.84 -22.20 10.89
CA GLY A 79 -5.52 -23.05 12.04
C GLY A 79 -4.17 -22.76 12.71
N GLU A 80 -3.42 -21.73 12.25
CA GLU A 80 -2.15 -21.34 12.90
C GLU A 80 -2.44 -20.41 14.10
N ARG A 81 -2.30 -20.95 15.31
CA ARG A 81 -2.54 -20.21 16.57
C ARG A 81 -1.30 -19.47 17.07
N LYS A 82 -0.12 -19.80 16.54
CA LYS A 82 1.16 -19.20 16.94
C LYS A 82 1.52 -18.00 16.05
N ALA A 83 0.53 -17.14 15.76
CA ALA A 83 0.70 -15.90 15.04
C ALA A 83 0.22 -14.71 15.88
N VAL A 84 1.01 -13.64 15.92
CA VAL A 84 0.69 -12.43 16.69
C VAL A 84 1.19 -11.18 15.99
N ALA A 85 0.47 -10.05 16.19
CA ALA A 85 0.87 -8.72 15.79
C ALA A 85 1.25 -7.89 17.02
N LEU A 86 2.51 -7.44 17.09
CA LEU A 86 3.01 -6.56 18.15
C LEU A 86 3.15 -5.13 17.60
N ASN A 87 2.29 -4.23 18.07
CA ASN A 87 2.25 -2.84 17.63
C ASN A 87 1.95 -1.87 18.78
N SER A 88 1.94 -0.57 18.47
CA SER A 88 1.72 0.50 19.46
C SER A 88 0.26 0.59 19.97
N PHE A 89 -0.71 0.02 19.26
CA PHE A 89 -2.14 0.10 19.63
C PHE A 89 -2.61 -1.01 20.56
N LEU A 90 -1.80 -2.03 20.80
CA LEU A 90 -2.13 -3.03 21.81
C LEU A 90 -2.26 -2.39 23.18
N LYS A 91 -3.28 -2.79 23.94
CA LYS A 91 -3.44 -2.40 25.35
C LYS A 91 -2.21 -2.82 26.15
N SER A 92 -1.86 -2.04 27.17
CA SER A 92 -0.63 -2.24 27.94
C SER A 92 -0.48 -3.66 28.52
N ASP A 93 -1.59 -4.28 28.92
CA ASP A 93 -1.58 -5.64 29.49
C ASP A 93 -1.38 -6.71 28.40
N GLU A 94 -2.06 -6.56 27.27
CA GLU A 94 -1.91 -7.43 26.10
C GLU A 94 -0.47 -7.35 25.57
N LYS A 95 0.06 -6.13 25.42
CA LYS A 95 1.43 -5.89 24.96
C LYS A 95 2.45 -6.56 25.88
N ARG A 96 2.28 -6.42 27.21
CA ARG A 96 3.15 -7.08 28.20
C ARG A 96 3.09 -8.59 28.09
N ASN A 97 1.89 -9.14 27.91
CA ASN A 97 1.69 -10.59 27.76
C ASN A 97 2.37 -11.11 26.49
N VAL A 98 2.17 -10.43 25.35
CA VAL A 98 2.82 -10.79 24.07
C VAL A 98 4.35 -10.74 24.23
N ILE A 99 4.92 -9.66 24.80
CA ILE A 99 6.37 -9.52 24.98
C ILE A 99 6.94 -10.62 25.91
N ARG A 100 6.16 -11.05 26.91
CA ARG A 100 6.60 -12.13 27.81
C ARG A 100 6.75 -13.45 27.08
N ASN A 101 5.85 -13.74 26.12
CA ASN A 101 5.71 -15.04 25.47
C ASN A 101 6.16 -15.02 23.99
N LEU A 102 7.03 -14.08 23.58
CA LEU A 102 7.45 -13.90 22.18
C LEU A 102 7.99 -15.20 21.54
N GLU A 103 8.68 -16.02 22.30
CA GLU A 103 9.29 -17.28 21.84
C GLU A 103 8.28 -18.39 21.49
N GLU A 104 7.01 -18.25 21.90
CA GLU A 104 5.95 -19.20 21.59
C GLU A 104 5.38 -19.03 20.17
N TYR A 105 5.62 -17.83 19.56
CA TYR A 105 5.05 -17.51 18.26
C TYR A 105 5.94 -17.93 17.10
N ARG A 106 5.32 -18.58 16.11
CA ARG A 106 5.96 -18.92 14.83
C ARG A 106 6.01 -17.72 13.91
N PHE A 107 4.95 -16.94 13.84
CA PHE A 107 4.85 -15.72 13.03
C PHE A 107 4.68 -14.50 13.93
N LEU A 108 5.71 -13.69 14.01
CA LEU A 108 5.71 -12.47 14.80
C LEU A 108 5.73 -11.26 13.85
N TYR A 109 4.56 -10.65 13.66
CA TYR A 109 4.45 -9.38 12.97
C TYR A 109 4.75 -8.24 13.93
N ILE A 110 5.64 -7.35 13.56
CA ILE A 110 6.03 -6.23 14.41
C ILE A 110 6.12 -4.94 13.60
N SER A 111 5.61 -3.84 14.18
CA SER A 111 5.82 -2.53 13.58
C SER A 111 7.25 -2.03 13.84
N PRO A 112 7.86 -1.30 12.90
CA PRO A 112 9.26 -0.87 13.02
C PRO A 112 9.50 -0.02 14.27
N GLU A 113 8.53 0.78 14.70
CA GLU A 113 8.60 1.61 15.91
C GLU A 113 8.77 0.76 17.19
N MET A 114 8.18 -0.43 17.22
CA MET A 114 8.30 -1.33 18.36
C MET A 114 9.73 -1.85 18.55
N LEU A 115 10.54 -1.88 17.51
CA LEU A 115 11.95 -2.26 17.57
C LEU A 115 12.84 -1.19 18.23
N ARG A 116 12.32 0.02 18.52
CA ARG A 116 13.01 1.00 19.36
C ARG A 116 13.04 0.56 20.84
N SER A 117 12.13 -0.32 21.26
CA SER A 117 12.07 -0.81 22.64
C SER A 117 13.23 -1.75 22.96
N LEU A 118 14.08 -1.36 23.92
CA LEU A 118 15.16 -2.21 24.42
C LEU A 118 14.64 -3.55 24.94
N GLN A 119 13.50 -3.55 25.63
CA GLN A 119 12.88 -4.76 26.16
C GLN A 119 12.53 -5.77 25.05
N VAL A 120 11.99 -5.27 23.92
CA VAL A 120 11.65 -6.10 22.76
C VAL A 120 12.94 -6.66 22.15
N ARG A 121 13.95 -5.80 21.89
CA ARG A 121 15.22 -6.21 21.28
C ARG A 121 15.96 -7.26 22.13
N GLU A 122 16.03 -7.08 23.46
CA GLU A 122 16.68 -8.02 24.36
C GLU A 122 15.98 -9.41 24.39
N LYS A 123 14.66 -9.43 24.18
CA LYS A 123 13.92 -10.69 24.00
C LYS A 123 14.24 -11.33 22.67
N LEU A 124 14.19 -10.56 21.56
CA LEU A 124 14.48 -11.05 20.23
C LEU A 124 15.90 -11.63 20.10
N LYS A 125 16.90 -11.04 20.77
CA LYS A 125 18.28 -11.57 20.82
C LYS A 125 18.38 -12.99 21.37
N LYS A 126 17.45 -13.38 22.23
CA LYS A 126 17.43 -14.71 22.89
C LYS A 126 16.63 -15.74 22.09
N MET A 127 15.92 -15.32 21.06
CA MET A 127 15.05 -16.19 20.27
C MET A 127 15.78 -16.80 19.07
N ASN A 128 15.32 -17.95 18.64
CA ASN A 128 15.72 -18.54 17.38
C ASN A 128 14.90 -17.90 16.23
N ILE A 129 15.40 -16.79 15.66
CA ILE A 129 14.80 -16.17 14.50
C ILE A 129 15.26 -16.90 13.24
N SER A 130 14.35 -17.62 12.61
CA SER A 130 14.65 -18.42 11.42
C SER A 130 14.64 -17.62 10.11
N LEU A 131 13.90 -16.51 10.09
CA LEU A 131 13.78 -15.62 8.94
C LEU A 131 13.43 -14.21 9.39
N PHE A 132 14.11 -13.21 8.84
CA PHE A 132 13.84 -11.78 9.05
C PHE A 132 13.21 -11.22 7.79
N VAL A 133 11.89 -10.94 7.84
CA VAL A 133 11.11 -10.45 6.69
C VAL A 133 10.91 -8.96 6.81
N ILE A 134 11.18 -8.25 5.74
CA ILE A 134 10.89 -6.83 5.61
C ILE A 134 9.82 -6.66 4.54
N ASP A 135 8.58 -6.51 4.99
CA ASP A 135 7.46 -6.24 4.10
C ASP A 135 7.43 -4.74 3.73
N GLU A 136 7.00 -4.45 2.50
CA GLU A 136 7.04 -3.12 1.91
C GLU A 136 8.45 -2.48 2.06
N ALA A 137 9.49 -3.23 1.69
CA ALA A 137 10.90 -2.87 1.90
C ALA A 137 11.29 -1.52 1.24
N HIS A 138 10.52 -1.03 0.25
CA HIS A 138 10.71 0.30 -0.32
C HIS A 138 10.60 1.44 0.70
N CYS A 139 9.95 1.20 1.87
CA CYS A 139 9.87 2.16 2.97
C CYS A 139 11.24 2.51 3.57
N ILE A 140 12.29 1.73 3.30
CA ILE A 140 13.64 1.99 3.80
C ILE A 140 14.34 3.13 3.06
N SER A 141 14.00 3.32 1.77
CA SER A 141 14.66 4.32 0.94
C SER A 141 14.06 5.70 1.18
N GLN A 142 14.93 6.69 1.40
CA GLN A 142 14.53 8.10 1.46
C GLN A 142 13.89 8.57 0.14
N TRP A 143 14.18 7.88 -0.94
CA TRP A 143 13.66 8.11 -2.28
C TRP A 143 12.41 7.28 -2.58
N GLY A 144 12.03 6.38 -1.68
CA GLY A 144 10.81 5.59 -1.76
C GLY A 144 9.54 6.43 -1.56
N HIS A 145 8.43 5.93 -2.09
CA HIS A 145 7.14 6.66 -2.05
C HIS A 145 6.49 6.70 -0.65
N ASP A 146 6.88 5.81 0.26
CA ASP A 146 6.40 5.75 1.66
C ASP A 146 7.59 5.62 2.62
N PHE A 147 8.54 6.57 2.56
CA PHE A 147 9.72 6.55 3.41
C PHE A 147 9.36 6.59 4.90
N ARG A 148 9.94 5.66 5.65
CA ARG A 148 9.79 5.55 7.10
C ARG A 148 11.14 5.49 7.80
N PRO A 149 11.53 6.52 8.57
CA PRO A 149 12.85 6.57 9.21
C PRO A 149 13.19 5.35 10.07
N ASP A 150 12.18 4.70 10.68
CA ASP A 150 12.40 3.51 11.51
C ASP A 150 12.95 2.31 10.73
N TYR A 151 12.71 2.25 9.41
CA TYR A 151 13.27 1.19 8.57
C TYR A 151 14.78 1.28 8.40
N LEU A 152 15.39 2.46 8.51
CA LEU A 152 16.85 2.65 8.39
C LEU A 152 17.65 1.88 9.44
N ASN A 153 17.04 1.60 10.60
CA ASN A 153 17.69 0.89 11.69
C ASN A 153 17.56 -0.65 11.59
N LEU A 154 16.82 -1.17 10.62
CA LEU A 154 16.52 -2.60 10.54
C LEU A 154 17.76 -3.47 10.30
N GLY A 155 18.76 -2.98 9.55
CA GLY A 155 20.03 -3.67 9.38
C GLY A 155 20.79 -3.84 10.71
N HIS A 156 20.81 -2.81 11.55
CA HIS A 156 21.41 -2.88 12.89
C HIS A 156 20.65 -3.84 13.80
N VAL A 157 19.31 -3.78 13.80
CA VAL A 157 18.47 -4.70 14.60
C VAL A 157 18.71 -6.14 14.15
N ARG A 158 18.79 -6.40 12.84
CA ARG A 158 19.09 -7.73 12.28
C ARG A 158 20.46 -8.25 12.77
N ALA A 159 21.49 -7.41 12.75
CA ALA A 159 22.81 -7.76 13.27
C ALA A 159 22.78 -8.08 14.77
N GLU A 160 22.04 -7.30 15.58
CA GLU A 160 21.88 -7.52 17.03
C GLU A 160 21.21 -8.86 17.38
N ILE A 161 20.29 -9.35 16.54
CA ILE A 161 19.54 -10.61 16.77
C ILE A 161 20.22 -11.85 16.12
N GLY A 162 21.50 -11.75 15.77
CA GLY A 162 22.27 -12.89 15.23
C GLY A 162 22.29 -12.99 13.72
N ASN A 163 21.92 -11.94 13.02
CA ASN A 163 22.01 -11.82 11.55
C ASN A 163 21.28 -12.94 10.78
N PRO A 164 19.99 -13.23 11.10
CA PRO A 164 19.23 -14.28 10.41
C PRO A 164 19.12 -14.00 8.92
N PRO A 165 18.85 -15.01 8.07
CA PRO A 165 18.53 -14.82 6.66
C PRO A 165 17.42 -13.77 6.50
N ALA A 166 17.55 -12.87 5.52
CA ALA A 166 16.60 -11.79 5.30
C ALA A 166 15.84 -11.97 3.98
N LEU A 167 14.54 -11.65 4.03
CA LEU A 167 13.67 -11.56 2.86
C LEU A 167 13.07 -10.15 2.80
N ALA A 168 13.56 -9.33 1.87
CA ALA A 168 13.00 -8.02 1.58
C ALA A 168 11.96 -8.13 0.46
N LEU A 169 10.72 -7.75 0.75
CA LEU A 169 9.58 -7.82 -0.18
C LEU A 169 9.08 -6.44 -0.52
N THR A 170 8.84 -6.20 -1.80
CA THR A 170 8.16 -4.98 -2.28
C THR A 170 7.36 -5.27 -3.54
N ALA A 171 6.39 -4.41 -3.84
CA ALA A 171 5.66 -4.47 -5.11
C ALA A 171 6.30 -3.59 -6.19
N THR A 172 6.93 -2.51 -5.78
CA THR A 172 7.45 -1.47 -6.67
C THR A 172 8.75 -0.91 -6.10
N ALA A 173 9.84 -1.10 -6.81
CA ALA A 173 11.14 -0.51 -6.45
C ALA A 173 11.97 -0.28 -7.72
N VAL A 174 12.24 0.98 -8.03
CA VAL A 174 13.22 1.34 -9.05
C VAL A 174 14.62 0.92 -8.60
N LYS A 175 15.59 0.91 -9.52
CA LYS A 175 16.93 0.38 -9.25
C LYS A 175 17.58 1.06 -8.04
N GLU A 176 17.48 2.38 -7.92
CA GLU A 176 18.05 3.15 -6.81
C GLU A 176 17.46 2.70 -5.46
N VAL A 177 16.15 2.46 -5.40
CA VAL A 177 15.47 1.98 -4.18
C VAL A 177 15.93 0.56 -3.82
N ARG A 178 16.18 -0.31 -4.82
CA ARG A 178 16.70 -1.66 -4.56
C ARG A 178 18.11 -1.64 -3.98
N GLU A 179 18.97 -0.74 -4.48
CA GLU A 179 20.32 -0.56 -3.92
C GLU A 179 20.25 -0.07 -2.47
N ASP A 180 19.41 0.93 -2.18
CA ASP A 180 19.18 1.40 -0.81
C ASP A 180 18.71 0.26 0.12
N ILE A 181 17.77 -0.58 -0.33
CA ILE A 181 17.30 -1.72 0.46
C ILE A 181 18.47 -2.64 0.83
N LYS A 182 19.34 -2.96 -0.12
CA LYS A 182 20.50 -3.83 0.13
C LYS A 182 21.49 -3.16 1.09
N GLU A 183 21.78 -1.89 0.90
CA GLU A 183 22.73 -1.14 1.71
C GLU A 183 22.24 -1.01 3.17
N PHE A 184 21.05 -0.46 3.39
CA PHE A 184 20.53 -0.21 4.74
C PHE A 184 20.22 -1.49 5.52
N LEU A 185 19.83 -2.57 4.85
CA LEU A 185 19.65 -3.87 5.49
C LEU A 185 20.96 -4.67 5.63
N GLN A 186 22.07 -4.15 5.12
CA GLN A 186 23.39 -4.82 5.12
C GLN A 186 23.30 -6.23 4.50
N LEU A 187 22.65 -6.32 3.34
CA LEU A 187 22.45 -7.58 2.65
C LEU A 187 23.65 -7.86 1.75
N HIS A 188 24.57 -8.71 2.23
CA HIS A 188 25.68 -9.21 1.44
C HIS A 188 25.24 -10.50 0.73
N HIS A 189 25.68 -10.72 -0.54
CA HIS A 189 25.32 -11.90 -1.34
C HIS A 189 23.81 -12.15 -1.40
N THR A 190 23.09 -11.21 -2.02
CA THR A 190 21.64 -11.21 -2.11
C THR A 190 21.19 -11.79 -3.44
N ASP A 191 20.30 -12.77 -3.42
CA ASP A 191 19.59 -13.23 -4.60
C ASP A 191 18.44 -12.24 -4.89
N GLU A 192 18.42 -11.68 -6.10
CA GLU A 192 17.38 -10.72 -6.52
C GLU A 192 16.40 -11.40 -7.48
N PHE A 193 15.12 -11.37 -7.10
CA PHE A 193 14.01 -11.84 -7.93
C PHE A 193 13.14 -10.65 -8.30
N ILE A 194 13.33 -10.12 -9.51
CA ILE A 194 12.68 -8.92 -9.99
C ILE A 194 11.67 -9.30 -11.08
N TYR A 195 10.39 -9.23 -10.73
CA TYR A 195 9.30 -9.50 -11.65
C TYR A 195 8.68 -8.21 -12.15
N SER A 196 8.18 -8.26 -13.38
CA SER A 196 7.59 -7.10 -14.05
C SER A 196 6.48 -6.47 -13.24
N VAL A 197 6.45 -5.12 -13.21
CA VAL A 197 5.33 -4.38 -12.62
C VAL A 197 4.10 -4.39 -13.54
N ASP A 198 4.23 -4.94 -14.74
CA ASP A 198 3.16 -4.98 -15.72
C ASP A 198 1.99 -5.86 -15.30
N ARG A 199 0.81 -5.41 -15.70
CA ARG A 199 -0.46 -6.08 -15.48
C ARG A 199 -1.26 -5.99 -16.78
N ASP A 200 -1.10 -6.99 -17.66
CA ASP A 200 -1.68 -7.03 -19.01
C ASP A 200 -3.20 -6.90 -19.02
N ASN A 201 -3.85 -7.34 -17.94
CA ASN A 201 -5.30 -7.29 -17.77
C ASN A 201 -5.84 -5.93 -17.28
N ILE A 202 -4.98 -4.93 -17.06
CA ILE A 202 -5.40 -3.58 -16.62
C ILE A 202 -5.17 -2.60 -17.76
N SER A 203 -6.23 -2.05 -18.33
CA SER A 203 -6.11 -0.96 -19.31
C SER A 203 -5.93 0.38 -18.65
N ILE A 204 -5.19 1.27 -19.28
CA ILE A 204 -4.84 2.59 -18.77
C ILE A 204 -5.51 3.66 -19.62
N LEU A 205 -6.28 4.54 -18.97
CA LEU A 205 -6.94 5.70 -19.59
C LEU A 205 -6.55 6.97 -18.86
N VAL A 206 -6.08 7.97 -19.59
CA VAL A 206 -5.94 9.35 -19.08
C VAL A 206 -6.99 10.22 -19.76
N GLU A 207 -7.93 10.71 -18.97
CA GLU A 207 -8.98 11.62 -19.44
C GLU A 207 -8.66 13.04 -18.98
N LYS A 208 -8.38 13.93 -19.94
CA LYS A 208 -8.12 15.35 -19.70
C LYS A 208 -9.44 16.13 -19.65
N THR A 209 -9.59 16.97 -18.63
CA THR A 209 -10.74 17.84 -18.41
C THR A 209 -10.29 19.28 -18.20
N ASN A 210 -11.14 20.27 -18.51
CA ASN A 210 -10.77 21.68 -18.45
C ASN A 210 -11.14 22.34 -17.11
N SER A 211 -11.95 21.65 -16.28
CA SER A 211 -12.42 22.22 -15.03
C SER A 211 -12.77 21.13 -14.00
N PHE A 212 -12.81 21.52 -12.74
CA PHE A 212 -13.29 20.66 -11.65
C PHE A 212 -14.72 20.14 -11.90
N PHE A 213 -15.59 20.97 -12.49
CA PHE A 213 -16.97 20.58 -12.79
C PHE A 213 -17.01 19.47 -13.85
N GLU A 214 -16.26 19.61 -14.94
CA GLU A 214 -16.14 18.57 -15.98
C GLU A 214 -15.57 17.28 -15.41
N LYS A 215 -14.56 17.41 -14.57
CA LYS A 215 -13.92 16.27 -13.89
C LYS A 215 -14.92 15.50 -13.03
N ARG A 216 -15.74 16.20 -12.25
CA ARG A 216 -16.81 15.61 -11.43
C ARG A 216 -17.90 14.94 -12.29
N LYS A 217 -18.27 15.57 -13.42
CA LYS A 217 -19.22 14.98 -14.39
C LYS A 217 -18.67 13.72 -15.03
N SER A 218 -17.39 13.73 -15.39
CA SER A 218 -16.70 12.54 -15.93
C SER A 218 -16.63 11.41 -14.90
N LEU A 219 -16.28 11.74 -13.65
CA LEU A 219 -16.29 10.78 -12.54
C LEU A 219 -17.66 10.11 -12.40
N LEU A 220 -18.75 10.88 -12.34
CA LEU A 220 -20.10 10.34 -12.23
C LEU A 220 -20.44 9.40 -13.39
N ARG A 221 -20.12 9.81 -14.64
CA ARG A 221 -20.31 8.98 -15.83
C ARG A 221 -19.62 7.62 -15.70
N HIS A 222 -18.33 7.60 -15.28
CA HIS A 222 -17.59 6.37 -15.09
C HIS A 222 -18.13 5.56 -13.90
N ALA A 223 -18.36 6.19 -12.77
CA ALA A 223 -18.90 5.55 -11.58
C ALA A 223 -20.27 4.91 -11.83
N THR A 224 -21.09 5.46 -12.70
CA THR A 224 -22.40 4.88 -13.07
C THR A 224 -22.27 3.73 -14.06
N SER A 225 -21.39 3.85 -15.07
CA SER A 225 -21.38 2.94 -16.22
C SER A 225 -20.42 1.77 -16.10
N LEU A 226 -19.37 1.84 -15.29
CA LEU A 226 -18.38 0.78 -15.18
C LEU A 226 -18.87 -0.40 -14.34
N LYS A 227 -18.40 -1.62 -14.67
CA LYS A 227 -18.59 -2.81 -13.84
C LYS A 227 -18.03 -2.59 -12.43
N LYS A 228 -18.71 -3.11 -11.42
CA LYS A 228 -18.32 -3.01 -10.00
C LYS A 228 -17.57 -4.28 -9.54
N PRO A 229 -16.87 -4.24 -8.42
CA PRO A 229 -16.59 -3.08 -7.55
C PRO A 229 -15.42 -2.21 -8.05
N GLY A 230 -15.28 -1.00 -7.50
CA GLY A 230 -14.21 -0.08 -7.84
C GLY A 230 -13.71 0.80 -6.69
N ILE A 231 -12.56 1.45 -6.91
CA ILE A 231 -11.97 2.39 -5.96
C ILE A 231 -11.73 3.72 -6.67
N ILE A 232 -12.01 4.83 -5.99
CA ILE A 232 -11.75 6.18 -6.47
C ILE A 232 -10.78 6.84 -5.50
N TYR A 233 -9.59 7.22 -5.97
CA TYR A 233 -8.55 7.82 -5.16
C TYR A 233 -8.59 9.35 -5.18
N PHE A 234 -8.46 9.93 -3.98
CA PHE A 234 -8.41 11.36 -3.72
C PHE A 234 -7.18 11.70 -2.86
N SER A 235 -6.61 12.88 -3.07
CA SER A 235 -5.57 13.43 -2.19
C SER A 235 -6.16 14.23 -1.00
N SER A 236 -7.48 14.35 -0.91
CA SER A 236 -8.19 15.10 0.14
C SER A 236 -9.22 14.20 0.83
N LYS A 237 -9.16 14.14 2.18
CA LYS A 237 -10.12 13.42 3.02
C LYS A 237 -11.53 13.97 2.80
N ARG A 238 -11.69 15.29 2.91
CA ARG A 238 -12.97 15.99 2.73
C ARG A 238 -13.59 15.69 1.37
N LEU A 239 -12.80 15.74 0.29
CA LEU A 239 -13.34 15.49 -1.05
C LEU A 239 -13.70 14.00 -1.26
N ALA A 240 -13.04 13.08 -0.58
CA ALA A 240 -13.43 11.67 -0.59
C ALA A 240 -14.82 11.48 0.05
N GLU A 241 -15.08 12.13 1.20
CA GLU A 241 -16.38 12.12 1.88
C GLU A 241 -17.46 12.78 1.03
N GLU A 242 -17.25 14.05 0.62
CA GLU A 242 -18.19 14.80 -0.21
C GLU A 242 -18.54 14.09 -1.53
N THR A 243 -17.58 13.33 -2.08
CA THR A 243 -17.83 12.58 -3.32
C THR A 243 -18.58 11.29 -3.05
N ALA A 244 -18.32 10.61 -1.94
CA ALA A 244 -19.10 9.43 -1.57
C ALA A 244 -20.58 9.78 -1.37
N ASP A 245 -20.87 10.86 -0.66
CA ASP A 245 -22.23 11.37 -0.46
C ASP A 245 -22.85 11.75 -1.81
N TYR A 246 -22.12 12.50 -2.64
CA TYR A 246 -22.60 12.90 -3.96
C TYR A 246 -22.95 11.72 -4.86
N LEU A 247 -22.14 10.67 -4.91
CA LEU A 247 -22.41 9.48 -5.74
C LEU A 247 -23.63 8.73 -5.22
N SER A 248 -23.81 8.67 -3.90
CA SER A 248 -25.00 8.10 -3.26
C SER A 248 -26.27 8.90 -3.60
N ASP A 249 -26.22 10.22 -3.55
CA ASP A 249 -27.32 11.13 -3.93
C ASP A 249 -27.70 11.00 -5.42
N GLN A 250 -26.72 10.63 -6.27
CA GLN A 250 -26.97 10.34 -7.69
C GLN A 250 -27.49 8.91 -7.95
N GLY A 251 -27.83 8.17 -6.89
CA GLY A 251 -28.45 6.84 -6.99
C GLY A 251 -27.46 5.69 -7.23
N ILE A 252 -26.19 5.87 -6.87
CA ILE A 252 -25.22 4.76 -6.88
C ILE A 252 -25.22 4.10 -5.51
N ASP A 253 -25.69 2.88 -5.42
CA ASP A 253 -25.76 2.11 -4.18
C ASP A 253 -24.38 1.60 -3.73
N GLY A 254 -24.19 1.44 -2.41
CA GLY A 254 -23.02 0.82 -1.84
C GLY A 254 -21.74 1.63 -2.02
N VAL A 255 -21.81 2.94 -1.81
CA VAL A 255 -20.65 3.87 -1.82
C VAL A 255 -20.26 4.22 -0.39
N ALA A 256 -18.96 4.20 -0.09
CA ALA A 256 -18.44 4.66 1.20
C ALA A 256 -17.13 5.42 1.03
N ALA A 257 -16.88 6.37 1.95
CA ALA A 257 -15.58 7.03 2.06
C ALA A 257 -14.63 6.22 2.94
N TYR A 258 -13.29 6.32 2.67
CA TYR A 258 -12.27 5.71 3.52
C TYR A 258 -11.00 6.58 3.56
N HIS A 259 -10.57 6.98 4.75
CA HIS A 259 -9.34 7.76 4.93
C HIS A 259 -8.75 7.62 6.33
N GLY A 260 -7.50 8.02 6.51
CA GLY A 260 -6.77 7.91 7.77
C GLY A 260 -7.29 8.77 8.93
N GLY A 261 -8.26 9.67 8.69
CA GLY A 261 -8.93 10.46 9.74
C GLY A 261 -10.12 9.77 10.40
N MET A 262 -10.55 8.60 9.87
CA MET A 262 -11.65 7.81 10.43
C MET A 262 -11.19 6.96 11.59
N ASP A 263 -12.11 6.63 12.49
CA ASP A 263 -11.85 5.71 13.59
C ASP A 263 -11.48 4.31 13.09
N GLN A 264 -10.67 3.61 13.86
CA GLN A 264 -10.17 2.30 13.47
C GLN A 264 -11.31 1.30 13.25
N GLU A 265 -12.33 1.30 14.10
CA GLU A 265 -13.50 0.41 14.00
C GLU A 265 -14.27 0.67 12.69
N GLN A 266 -14.51 1.94 12.34
CA GLN A 266 -15.14 2.32 11.09
C GLN A 266 -14.33 1.85 9.88
N ARG A 267 -13.00 2.03 9.91
CA ARG A 267 -12.12 1.57 8.82
C ARG A 267 -12.19 0.07 8.62
N ILE A 268 -12.15 -0.71 9.71
CA ILE A 268 -12.27 -2.17 9.65
C ILE A 268 -13.63 -2.56 9.07
N LEU A 269 -14.72 -1.94 9.54
CA LEU A 269 -16.07 -2.24 9.06
C LEU A 269 -16.22 -2.00 7.54
N ILE A 270 -15.81 -0.82 7.06
CA ILE A 270 -15.88 -0.48 5.63
C ILE A 270 -15.01 -1.44 4.80
N GLN A 271 -13.82 -1.78 5.28
CA GLN A 271 -12.94 -2.73 4.61
C GLN A 271 -13.59 -4.11 4.49
N GLN A 272 -14.19 -4.63 5.58
CA GLN A 272 -14.91 -5.91 5.57
C GLN A 272 -16.13 -5.87 4.65
N GLN A 273 -16.93 -4.82 4.71
CA GLN A 273 -18.07 -4.65 3.81
C GLN A 273 -17.66 -4.65 2.32
N PHE A 274 -16.53 -3.99 2.00
CA PHE A 274 -16.01 -3.97 0.64
C PHE A 274 -15.47 -5.33 0.20
N ILE A 275 -14.76 -6.06 1.07
CA ILE A 275 -14.25 -7.41 0.80
C ILE A 275 -15.42 -8.37 0.51
N HIS A 276 -16.51 -8.27 1.26
CA HIS A 276 -17.69 -9.13 1.13
C HIS A 276 -18.75 -8.63 0.13
N ASP A 277 -18.38 -7.77 -0.82
CA ASP A 277 -19.24 -7.26 -1.90
C ASP A 277 -20.51 -6.50 -1.42
N GLN A 278 -20.52 -6.02 -0.18
CA GLN A 278 -21.60 -5.17 0.36
C GLN A 278 -21.45 -3.70 -0.09
N LEU A 279 -20.24 -3.30 -0.46
CA LEU A 279 -19.94 -1.99 -1.03
C LEU A 279 -19.45 -2.13 -2.47
N ASN A 280 -19.96 -1.27 -3.33
CA ASN A 280 -19.67 -1.23 -4.76
C ASN A 280 -18.51 -0.29 -5.10
N ILE A 281 -18.39 0.83 -4.39
CA ILE A 281 -17.38 1.85 -4.65
C ILE A 281 -16.82 2.38 -3.33
N ILE A 282 -15.50 2.47 -3.25
CA ILE A 282 -14.82 3.16 -2.17
C ILE A 282 -14.21 4.46 -2.69
N CYS A 283 -14.61 5.60 -2.11
CA CYS A 283 -13.97 6.89 -2.28
C CYS A 283 -12.87 7.04 -1.23
N ALA A 284 -11.61 6.94 -1.61
CA ALA A 284 -10.52 6.76 -0.66
C ALA A 284 -9.38 7.75 -0.83
N THR A 285 -8.63 7.98 0.25
CA THR A 285 -7.26 8.47 0.17
C THR A 285 -6.28 7.29 0.04
N SER A 286 -4.98 7.54 -0.14
CA SER A 286 -3.93 6.51 -0.16
C SER A 286 -3.91 5.61 1.10
N ALA A 287 -4.61 6.02 2.18
CA ALA A 287 -4.80 5.19 3.37
C ALA A 287 -5.59 3.89 3.10
N PHE A 288 -6.42 3.86 2.03
CA PHE A 288 -7.11 2.67 1.57
C PHE A 288 -6.27 1.99 0.50
N GLY A 289 -5.52 1.01 0.90
CA GLY A 289 -4.70 0.41 -0.14
C GLY A 289 -3.87 -0.75 0.33
N MET A 290 -2.82 -0.50 1.07
CA MET A 290 -1.95 -1.58 1.54
C MET A 290 -2.75 -2.52 2.45
N GLY A 291 -2.71 -3.82 2.16
CA GLY A 291 -3.41 -4.85 2.94
C GLY A 291 -4.80 -5.28 2.44
N ILE A 292 -5.39 -4.60 1.46
CA ILE A 292 -6.69 -5.01 0.95
C ILE A 292 -6.54 -6.22 0.03
N ASN A 293 -7.11 -7.34 0.44
CA ASN A 293 -7.12 -8.57 -0.33
C ASN A 293 -8.48 -8.81 -0.98
N LYS A 294 -8.84 -7.94 -1.94
CA LYS A 294 -10.02 -8.10 -2.82
C LYS A 294 -9.54 -8.35 -4.23
N GLU A 295 -9.94 -9.47 -4.81
CA GLU A 295 -9.42 -9.92 -6.10
C GLU A 295 -10.17 -9.32 -7.28
N ASN A 296 -11.48 -9.10 -7.14
CA ASN A 296 -12.42 -8.75 -8.22
C ASN A 296 -12.63 -7.25 -8.45
N ILE A 297 -11.69 -6.37 -8.08
CA ILE A 297 -11.82 -4.93 -8.35
C ILE A 297 -11.75 -4.69 -9.86
N ARG A 298 -12.79 -4.05 -10.42
CA ARG A 298 -12.95 -3.86 -11.88
C ARG A 298 -12.41 -2.52 -12.37
N PHE A 299 -12.42 -1.49 -11.52
CA PHE A 299 -11.84 -0.19 -11.89
C PHE A 299 -11.13 0.50 -10.74
N ILE A 300 -10.12 1.28 -11.10
CA ILE A 300 -9.48 2.27 -10.23
C ILE A 300 -9.61 3.63 -10.93
N ILE A 301 -10.13 4.64 -10.25
CA ILE A 301 -10.17 6.00 -10.76
C ILE A 301 -9.31 6.88 -9.85
N HIS A 302 -8.35 7.60 -10.43
CA HIS A 302 -7.65 8.68 -9.75
C HIS A 302 -8.34 10.01 -10.07
N PHE A 303 -9.02 10.58 -9.08
CA PHE A 303 -9.61 11.91 -9.20
C PHE A 303 -8.53 12.99 -9.17
N HIS A 304 -7.51 12.85 -8.36
CA HIS A 304 -6.29 13.65 -8.39
C HIS A 304 -5.13 12.79 -8.91
N MET A 305 -4.24 13.40 -9.69
CA MET A 305 -3.03 12.71 -10.11
C MET A 305 -2.21 12.29 -8.88
N PRO A 306 -1.63 11.09 -8.83
CA PRO A 306 -0.66 10.73 -7.83
C PRO A 306 0.61 11.60 -7.91
N SER A 307 1.31 11.76 -6.80
CA SER A 307 2.56 12.56 -6.75
C SER A 307 3.71 11.91 -7.51
N GLN A 308 3.63 10.60 -7.79
CA GLN A 308 4.70 9.83 -8.41
C GLN A 308 4.20 8.52 -9.01
N MET A 309 4.97 7.98 -9.96
CA MET A 309 4.59 6.80 -10.73
C MET A 309 4.51 5.53 -9.88
N GLU A 310 5.37 5.38 -8.90
CA GLU A 310 5.40 4.22 -8.02
C GLU A 310 4.08 4.05 -7.25
N SER A 311 3.55 5.15 -6.70
CA SER A 311 2.24 5.15 -6.04
C SER A 311 1.12 4.82 -7.03
N TYR A 312 1.15 5.41 -8.24
CA TYR A 312 0.18 5.12 -9.28
C TYR A 312 0.13 3.63 -9.64
N VAL A 313 1.29 3.03 -9.92
CA VAL A 313 1.41 1.61 -10.28
C VAL A 313 0.94 0.70 -9.13
N GLN A 314 1.29 1.04 -7.89
CA GLN A 314 0.85 0.29 -6.71
C GLN A 314 -0.67 0.34 -6.51
N GLU A 315 -1.28 1.51 -6.76
CA GLU A 315 -2.72 1.71 -6.60
C GLU A 315 -3.51 1.04 -7.73
N ILE A 316 -3.12 1.20 -9.00
CA ILE A 316 -3.79 0.52 -10.12
C ILE A 316 -3.62 -1.00 -10.06
N GLY A 317 -2.49 -1.49 -9.54
CA GLY A 317 -2.22 -2.92 -9.36
C GLY A 317 -3.20 -3.64 -8.42
N ARG A 318 -4.13 -2.93 -7.77
CA ARG A 318 -5.22 -3.51 -6.97
C ARG A 318 -6.35 -4.06 -7.82
N ALA A 319 -6.52 -3.52 -9.04
CA ALA A 319 -7.54 -3.98 -9.98
C ALA A 319 -7.19 -5.38 -10.55
N GLY A 320 -8.21 -6.17 -10.84
CA GLY A 320 -8.11 -7.42 -11.58
C GLY A 320 -7.09 -8.42 -11.04
N ARG A 321 -6.99 -8.62 -9.73
CA ARG A 321 -6.09 -9.65 -9.15
C ARG A 321 -6.51 -11.08 -9.48
N ASP A 322 -7.75 -11.26 -9.87
CA ASP A 322 -8.32 -12.50 -10.39
C ASP A 322 -7.95 -12.78 -11.87
N GLY A 323 -7.20 -11.87 -12.51
CA GLY A 323 -6.83 -11.96 -13.92
C GLY A 323 -7.85 -11.38 -14.89
N GLU A 324 -9.05 -11.03 -14.43
CA GLU A 324 -10.09 -10.47 -15.25
C GLU A 324 -9.80 -9.03 -15.69
N ALA A 325 -10.34 -8.67 -16.88
CA ALA A 325 -10.14 -7.35 -17.46
C ALA A 325 -10.63 -6.24 -16.54
N SER A 326 -9.77 -5.25 -16.30
CA SER A 326 -10.00 -4.12 -15.41
C SER A 326 -9.44 -2.85 -16.01
N ILE A 327 -9.86 -1.68 -15.50
CA ILE A 327 -9.46 -0.39 -16.06
C ILE A 327 -8.96 0.55 -14.96
N ALA A 328 -7.86 1.24 -15.25
CA ALA A 328 -7.32 2.35 -14.46
C ALA A 328 -7.57 3.66 -15.21
N ILE A 329 -8.32 4.58 -14.61
CA ILE A 329 -8.65 5.88 -15.19
C ILE A 329 -8.00 6.97 -14.35
N LEU A 330 -7.25 7.86 -14.98
CA LEU A 330 -6.75 9.05 -14.33
C LEU A 330 -7.47 10.27 -14.94
N LEU A 331 -8.21 10.99 -14.10
CA LEU A 331 -8.86 12.25 -14.45
C LEU A 331 -7.88 13.38 -14.16
N TYR A 332 -7.47 14.12 -15.18
CA TYR A 332 -6.50 15.20 -15.06
C TYR A 332 -7.11 16.54 -15.48
N SER A 333 -6.92 17.55 -14.63
CA SER A 333 -7.18 18.96 -14.98
C SER A 333 -5.90 19.76 -14.84
N PRO A 334 -5.64 20.75 -15.71
CA PRO A 334 -4.53 21.67 -15.53
C PRO A 334 -4.57 22.32 -14.14
N GLY A 335 -3.44 22.25 -13.41
CA GLY A 335 -3.33 22.78 -12.05
C GLY A 335 -3.51 21.75 -10.95
N ASP A 336 -3.82 20.48 -11.25
CA ASP A 336 -3.89 19.41 -10.24
C ASP A 336 -2.58 19.27 -9.45
N GLU A 337 -1.45 19.62 -10.06
CA GLU A 337 -0.12 19.61 -9.42
C GLU A 337 0.00 20.59 -8.25
N HIS A 338 -0.78 21.67 -8.21
CA HIS A 338 -0.74 22.65 -7.11
C HIS A 338 -1.09 22.03 -5.76
N LEU A 339 -1.97 21.02 -5.76
CA LEU A 339 -2.29 20.29 -4.53
C LEU A 339 -1.05 19.60 -3.93
N HIS A 340 -0.19 19.05 -4.79
CA HIS A 340 1.05 18.38 -4.33
C HIS A 340 2.08 19.38 -3.79
N TYR A 341 2.16 20.59 -4.33
CA TYR A 341 3.00 21.65 -3.76
C TYR A 341 2.52 22.05 -2.36
N GLN A 342 1.21 22.18 -2.15
CA GLN A 342 0.66 22.46 -0.84
C GLN A 342 0.93 21.32 0.16
N LEU A 343 0.78 20.07 -0.27
CA LEU A 343 1.08 18.91 0.57
C LEU A 343 2.56 18.82 0.95
N MET A 344 3.48 19.14 0.03
CA MET A 344 4.92 19.19 0.33
C MET A 344 5.25 20.22 1.42
N ASN A 345 4.64 21.41 1.35
CA ASN A 345 4.82 22.44 2.37
C ASN A 345 4.24 22.03 3.74
N TYR A 346 3.20 21.20 3.74
CA TYR A 346 2.63 20.67 5.00
C TYR A 346 3.49 19.53 5.59
N GLU A 347 4.14 18.74 4.75
CA GLU A 347 4.94 17.58 5.18
C GLU A 347 6.36 17.96 5.61
N LEU A 348 6.97 18.98 5.00
CA LEU A 348 8.35 19.36 5.22
C LEU A 348 8.44 20.69 5.98
N PRO A 349 9.40 20.81 6.95
CA PRO A 349 9.55 22.02 7.74
C PRO A 349 10.15 23.15 6.92
N ASP A 350 9.73 24.38 7.14
CA ASP A 350 10.41 25.58 6.65
C ASP A 350 11.62 25.96 7.52
N ASP A 351 12.34 27.02 7.14
CA ASP A 351 13.53 27.47 7.86
C ASP A 351 13.22 27.87 9.30
N SER A 352 12.08 28.52 9.53
CA SER A 352 11.67 28.96 10.87
C SER A 352 11.34 27.78 11.79
N HIS A 353 10.73 26.74 11.25
CA HIS A 353 10.46 25.48 11.97
C HIS A 353 11.79 24.80 12.36
N ILE A 354 12.77 24.73 11.43
CA ILE A 354 14.06 24.08 11.67
C ILE A 354 14.83 24.84 12.77
N GLU A 355 14.95 26.15 12.63
CA GLU A 355 15.69 27.00 13.57
C GLU A 355 15.04 26.99 14.98
N SER A 356 13.70 27.09 15.04
CA SER A 356 12.97 27.02 16.29
C SER A 356 13.14 25.66 16.98
N TYR A 357 13.04 24.57 16.22
CA TYR A 357 13.24 23.22 16.74
C TYR A 357 14.62 23.03 17.35
N VAL A 358 15.68 23.42 16.64
CA VAL A 358 17.07 23.29 17.11
C VAL A 358 17.31 24.15 18.34
N ALA A 359 16.82 25.40 18.37
CA ALA A 359 16.95 26.30 19.50
C ALA A 359 16.24 25.77 20.77
N MET A 360 15.03 25.22 20.61
CA MET A 360 14.26 24.65 21.74
C MET A 360 14.91 23.39 22.32
N ILE A 361 15.43 22.50 21.48
CA ILE A 361 16.15 21.33 21.96
C ILE A 361 17.44 21.73 22.67
N ALA A 362 18.18 22.72 22.16
CA ALA A 362 19.39 23.24 22.79
C ALA A 362 19.13 23.86 24.18
N SER A 363 17.94 24.44 24.39
CA SER A 363 17.49 25.02 25.67
C SER A 363 16.76 24.05 26.59
N ASN A 364 16.69 22.74 26.27
CA ASN A 364 16.01 21.68 27.02
C ASN A 364 14.49 21.91 27.25
N ARG A 365 13.82 22.63 26.32
CA ARG A 365 12.38 22.97 26.36
C ARG A 365 11.56 22.13 25.39
N LYS A 366 11.81 20.83 25.33
CA LYS A 366 11.15 19.91 24.38
C LYS A 366 9.62 19.86 24.55
N GLU A 367 9.11 20.03 25.76
CA GLU A 367 7.65 19.98 26.04
C GLU A 367 6.89 21.21 25.50
N GLU A 368 7.57 22.34 25.33
CA GLU A 368 6.99 23.57 24.75
C GLU A 368 6.90 23.51 23.21
N LEU A 369 7.60 22.56 22.56
CA LEU A 369 7.62 22.40 21.10
C LEU A 369 6.23 22.14 20.52
N MET A 370 5.46 21.26 21.15
CA MET A 370 4.13 20.86 20.64
C MET A 370 3.04 21.92 20.86
N SER A 371 3.23 22.82 21.82
CA SER A 371 2.24 23.85 22.15
C SER A 371 2.45 25.20 21.44
N ASN A 372 3.68 25.53 21.10
CA ASN A 372 4.06 26.89 20.63
C ASN A 372 4.43 26.98 19.15
N VAL A 373 4.73 25.86 18.48
CA VAL A 373 5.08 25.84 17.06
C VAL A 373 4.04 25.02 16.30
N ASN A 374 3.35 25.64 15.37
CA ASN A 374 2.27 25.01 14.58
C ASN A 374 2.86 24.05 13.53
N MET A 375 3.55 23.00 13.98
CA MET A 375 4.15 21.97 13.12
C MET A 375 3.24 20.75 12.99
N SER A 376 3.19 20.17 11.80
CA SER A 376 2.56 18.87 11.59
C SER A 376 3.38 17.75 12.25
N GLU A 377 2.72 16.63 12.54
CA GLU A 377 3.40 15.43 13.06
C GLU A 377 4.51 14.95 12.11
N THR A 378 4.30 15.07 10.80
CA THR A 378 5.27 14.69 9.77
C THR A 378 6.51 15.58 9.80
N GLN A 379 6.34 16.89 9.94
CA GLN A 379 7.44 17.84 10.10
C GLN A 379 8.25 17.55 11.36
N THR A 380 7.58 17.28 12.47
CA THR A 380 8.23 16.93 13.74
C THR A 380 9.06 15.65 13.59
N ARG A 381 8.51 14.60 13.00
CA ARG A 381 9.23 13.34 12.76
C ARG A 381 10.46 13.52 11.85
N PHE A 382 10.34 14.36 10.82
CA PHE A 382 11.47 14.70 9.95
C PHE A 382 12.60 15.36 10.74
N LEU A 383 12.27 16.36 11.57
CA LEU A 383 13.24 17.07 12.42
C LEU A 383 13.90 16.15 13.45
N GLU A 384 13.11 15.34 14.16
CA GLU A 384 13.62 14.36 15.13
C GLU A 384 14.62 13.39 14.50
N HIS A 385 14.31 12.87 13.31
CA HIS A 385 15.19 11.94 12.61
C HIS A 385 16.54 12.57 12.30
N HIS A 386 16.56 13.73 11.66
CA HIS A 386 17.79 14.40 11.25
C HIS A 386 18.58 14.97 12.44
N PHE A 387 17.89 15.40 13.50
CA PHE A 387 18.53 15.87 14.72
C PHE A 387 19.28 14.75 15.45
N THR A 388 18.73 13.54 15.49
CA THR A 388 19.35 12.39 16.18
C THR A 388 20.48 11.75 15.41
N SER A 389 20.55 11.95 14.09
CA SER A 389 21.57 11.35 13.21
C SER A 389 22.93 12.07 13.29
N ILE A 390 23.01 13.27 13.89
CA ILE A 390 24.23 14.09 13.89
C ILE A 390 24.80 14.28 15.30
N LYS A 391 26.12 14.08 15.41
CA LYS A 391 26.89 14.32 16.64
C LYS A 391 27.37 15.77 16.79
N ASN A 392 27.58 16.51 15.68
CA ASN A 392 28.07 17.87 15.68
C ASN A 392 26.94 18.89 15.63
N ARG A 393 26.70 19.60 16.74
CA ARG A 393 25.58 20.56 16.89
C ARG A 393 25.77 21.89 16.14
N VAL A 394 26.97 22.22 15.69
CA VAL A 394 27.26 23.52 15.07
C VAL A 394 26.71 23.61 13.65
N GLU A 395 26.68 22.50 12.93
CA GLU A 395 26.23 22.41 11.52
C GLU A 395 24.84 21.79 11.35
N ILE A 396 24.11 21.58 12.47
CA ILE A 396 22.88 20.80 12.46
C ILE A 396 21.76 21.49 11.68
N VAL A 397 21.65 22.82 11.76
CA VAL A 397 20.64 23.61 11.04
C VAL A 397 20.86 23.48 9.53
N ASP A 398 22.09 23.68 9.07
CA ASP A 398 22.42 23.60 7.64
C ASP A 398 22.25 22.18 7.11
N HIS A 399 22.60 21.17 7.91
CA HIS A 399 22.36 19.79 7.54
C HIS A 399 20.88 19.48 7.36
N ILE A 400 20.02 19.90 8.30
CA ILE A 400 18.58 19.68 8.21
C ILE A 400 17.99 20.43 7.01
N LYS A 401 18.42 21.68 6.77
CA LYS A 401 18.00 22.45 5.59
C LYS A 401 18.39 21.74 4.29
N ASN A 402 19.64 21.30 4.19
CA ASN A 402 20.11 20.55 3.02
C ASN A 402 19.32 19.24 2.80
N ALA A 403 19.07 18.48 3.86
CA ALA A 403 18.28 17.25 3.77
C ALA A 403 16.83 17.52 3.32
N ARG A 404 16.20 18.59 3.84
CA ARG A 404 14.88 19.04 3.40
C ARG A 404 14.89 19.43 1.91
N ASP A 405 15.85 20.23 1.48
CA ASP A 405 15.92 20.74 0.11
C ASP A 405 16.12 19.60 -0.88
N LEU A 406 17.02 18.65 -0.59
CA LEU A 406 17.17 17.43 -1.37
C LEU A 406 15.86 16.62 -1.46
N ARG A 407 15.09 16.56 -0.37
CA ARG A 407 13.80 15.88 -0.35
C ARG A 407 12.77 16.61 -1.21
N ILE A 408 12.73 17.94 -1.16
CA ILE A 408 11.87 18.78 -2.01
C ILE A 408 12.21 18.53 -3.49
N ASP A 409 13.49 18.66 -3.85
CA ASP A 409 13.96 18.46 -5.23
C ASP A 409 13.60 17.08 -5.77
N HIS A 410 13.75 16.05 -4.95
CA HIS A 410 13.36 14.70 -5.33
C HIS A 410 11.85 14.59 -5.59
N LYS A 411 11.01 15.09 -4.66
CA LYS A 411 9.55 15.10 -4.83
C LYS A 411 9.13 15.88 -6.07
N MET A 412 9.75 17.02 -6.32
CA MET A 412 9.51 17.84 -7.52
C MET A 412 9.87 17.08 -8.80
N LYS A 413 11.01 16.37 -8.79
CA LYS A 413 11.43 15.53 -9.92
C LYS A 413 10.41 14.42 -10.20
N LYS A 414 9.92 13.73 -9.16
CA LYS A 414 8.90 12.68 -9.28
C LYS A 414 7.57 13.23 -9.81
N LEU A 415 7.12 14.36 -9.30
CA LEU A 415 5.92 15.04 -9.76
C LEU A 415 6.03 15.45 -11.24
N LYS A 416 7.20 15.97 -11.65
CA LYS A 416 7.48 16.29 -13.06
C LYS A 416 7.46 15.04 -13.94
N GLN A 417 8.02 13.91 -13.47
CA GLN A 417 7.95 12.64 -14.21
C GLN A 417 6.49 12.21 -14.41
N MET A 418 5.66 12.30 -13.37
CA MET A 418 4.23 11.98 -13.45
C MET A 418 3.51 12.89 -14.46
N LYS A 419 3.79 14.20 -14.42
CA LYS A 419 3.23 15.16 -15.37
C LYS A 419 3.64 14.87 -16.81
N ASN A 420 4.93 14.59 -17.06
CA ASN A 420 5.41 14.23 -18.39
C ASN A 420 4.71 12.99 -18.93
N TRP A 421 4.47 12.00 -18.07
CA TRP A 421 3.72 10.79 -18.45
C TRP A 421 2.26 11.11 -18.84
N LEU A 422 1.60 12.09 -18.20
CA LEU A 422 0.25 12.54 -18.57
C LEU A 422 0.22 13.23 -19.94
N GLU A 423 1.31 13.85 -20.34
CA GLU A 423 1.48 14.56 -21.62
C GLU A 423 2.04 13.65 -22.74
N GLU A 424 2.36 12.37 -22.40
CA GLU A 424 2.94 11.40 -23.33
C GLU A 424 2.05 11.19 -24.58
N LEU A 425 2.71 11.03 -25.72
CA LEU A 425 2.07 10.78 -27.03
C LEU A 425 2.21 9.32 -27.47
N ASN A 426 3.10 8.56 -26.82
CA ASN A 426 3.34 7.16 -27.09
C ASN A 426 2.62 6.27 -26.05
N CYS A 427 2.76 4.96 -26.18
CA CYS A 427 2.13 4.01 -25.28
C CYS A 427 2.42 4.30 -23.81
N ARG A 428 1.38 4.57 -23.02
CA ARG A 428 1.49 4.86 -21.57
C ARG A 428 2.10 3.71 -20.78
N ARG A 429 1.76 2.48 -21.14
CA ARG A 429 2.30 1.27 -20.52
C ARG A 429 3.80 1.16 -20.75
N SER A 430 4.26 1.33 -21.98
CA SER A 430 5.69 1.27 -22.30
C SER A 430 6.50 2.33 -21.55
N HIS A 431 5.94 3.53 -21.36
CA HIS A 431 6.59 4.57 -20.55
C HIS A 431 6.69 4.18 -19.07
N ILE A 432 5.63 3.58 -18.50
CA ILE A 432 5.68 3.06 -17.13
C ILE A 432 6.79 2.01 -17.02
N LEU A 433 6.82 1.01 -17.90
CA LEU A 433 7.81 -0.07 -17.87
C LEU A 433 9.24 0.48 -17.96
N ALA A 434 9.49 1.43 -18.86
CA ALA A 434 10.79 2.08 -18.99
C ALA A 434 11.25 2.79 -17.70
N LEU A 435 10.32 3.41 -16.93
CA LEU A 435 10.65 4.03 -15.64
C LEU A 435 11.09 3.01 -14.58
N PHE A 436 10.60 1.76 -14.68
CA PHE A 436 11.03 0.66 -13.81
C PHE A 436 12.23 -0.13 -14.38
N GLY A 437 12.80 0.31 -15.51
CA GLY A 437 13.95 -0.32 -16.15
C GLY A 437 13.59 -1.61 -16.90
N GLU A 438 12.33 -1.73 -17.33
CA GLU A 438 11.85 -2.85 -18.11
C GLU A 438 11.76 -2.50 -19.60
N ASP A 439 12.11 -3.47 -20.45
CA ASP A 439 11.97 -3.32 -21.89
C ASP A 439 10.49 -3.34 -22.29
N SER A 440 10.17 -2.57 -23.32
CA SER A 440 8.84 -2.54 -23.90
C SER A 440 8.51 -3.90 -24.53
N LYS A 441 7.47 -4.56 -24.02
CA LYS A 441 6.86 -5.74 -24.65
C LYS A 441 5.83 -5.32 -25.70
N GLN A 442 5.39 -6.26 -26.52
CA GLN A 442 4.25 -5.98 -27.38
C GLN A 442 3.04 -5.61 -26.50
N PRO A 443 2.38 -4.46 -26.76
CA PRO A 443 1.25 -4.03 -25.96
C PRO A 443 0.10 -5.05 -26.07
N PRO A 444 -0.60 -5.35 -24.96
CA PRO A 444 -1.79 -6.20 -25.00
C PRO A 444 -2.93 -5.55 -25.82
N ASN A 445 -3.90 -6.34 -26.28
CA ASN A 445 -5.01 -5.84 -27.08
C ASN A 445 -5.81 -4.69 -26.43
N LEU A 446 -5.90 -4.69 -25.10
CA LEU A 446 -6.58 -3.64 -24.32
C LEU A 446 -5.52 -2.87 -23.50
N CYS A 447 -4.61 -2.15 -24.19
CA CYS A 447 -3.43 -1.57 -23.54
C CYS A 447 -3.70 -0.22 -22.87
N CYS A 448 -3.87 0.84 -23.64
CA CYS A 448 -4.08 2.20 -23.14
C CYS A 448 -4.82 3.08 -24.15
N ASP A 449 -5.25 4.27 -23.72
CA ASP A 449 -5.94 5.26 -24.56
C ASP A 449 -5.15 5.64 -25.82
N LEU A 450 -3.83 5.64 -25.78
CA LEU A 450 -2.98 5.99 -26.93
C LEU A 450 -2.76 4.82 -27.90
N CYS A 451 -2.95 3.57 -27.46
CA CYS A 451 -2.90 2.39 -28.33
C CYS A 451 -4.26 2.07 -28.96
N GLY A 452 -5.32 2.73 -28.52
CA GLY A 452 -6.69 2.53 -28.98
C GLY A 452 -7.36 1.30 -28.33
N PHE A 453 -8.22 1.53 -27.33
CA PHE A 453 -9.10 0.50 -26.78
C PHE A 453 -10.52 1.05 -26.62
N ASP A 454 -11.49 0.15 -26.59
CA ASP A 454 -12.89 0.54 -26.41
C ASP A 454 -13.28 0.43 -24.92
N ILE A 455 -13.59 1.57 -24.29
CA ILE A 455 -14.06 1.62 -22.91
C ILE A 455 -15.36 0.88 -22.67
N THR A 456 -16.17 0.63 -23.71
CA THR A 456 -17.43 -0.08 -23.60
C THR A 456 -17.26 -1.52 -23.10
N HIS A 457 -16.08 -2.12 -23.30
CA HIS A 457 -15.71 -3.43 -22.79
C HIS A 457 -15.79 -3.53 -21.25
N TYR A 458 -15.58 -2.41 -20.56
CA TYR A 458 -15.59 -2.32 -19.09
C TYR A 458 -16.92 -1.87 -18.52
N ARG A 459 -17.92 -1.58 -19.38
CA ARG A 459 -19.24 -1.12 -18.94
C ARG A 459 -20.10 -2.29 -18.45
N ASP A 460 -20.94 -1.98 -17.48
CA ASP A 460 -21.99 -2.89 -17.01
C ASP A 460 -23.13 -2.90 -18.03
N THR A 461 -23.23 -3.98 -18.81
CA THR A 461 -24.30 -4.15 -19.80
C THR A 461 -25.61 -4.62 -19.18
N THR A 462 -25.60 -5.04 -17.91
CA THR A 462 -26.82 -5.57 -17.24
C THR A 462 -27.81 -4.46 -16.84
N LYS A 463 -27.37 -3.20 -16.81
CA LYS A 463 -28.20 -2.04 -16.46
C LYS A 463 -29.00 -1.43 -17.64
N GLN A 464 -28.93 -2.00 -18.85
CA GLN A 464 -29.80 -1.60 -19.97
C GLN A 464 -31.15 -2.29 -20.02
N ILE A 465 -31.43 -3.24 -19.13
CA ILE A 465 -32.79 -3.73 -18.93
C ILE A 465 -33.43 -2.72 -17.98
N ASP A 466 -34.36 -1.92 -18.53
CA ASP A 466 -35.27 -1.07 -17.76
C ASP A 466 -35.66 -1.82 -16.47
N LYS A 467 -35.26 -1.32 -15.31
CA LYS A 467 -35.99 -1.61 -14.10
C LYS A 467 -37.36 -0.99 -14.32
N GLN A 468 -38.29 -1.77 -14.90
CA GLN A 468 -39.70 -1.60 -14.54
C GLN A 468 -39.69 -1.64 -13.01
N ILE A 469 -39.83 -0.46 -12.42
CA ILE A 469 -40.10 -0.35 -11.00
C ILE A 469 -41.46 -1.04 -10.83
N LEU A 470 -41.42 -2.33 -10.50
CA LEU A 470 -42.63 -3.05 -10.11
C LEU A 470 -43.28 -2.24 -8.99
N SER A 471 -44.52 -1.88 -9.13
CA SER A 471 -45.23 -1.22 -8.05
C SER A 471 -45.21 -2.15 -6.83
N TRP A 472 -45.34 -1.62 -5.64
CA TRP A 472 -45.39 -2.45 -4.41
C TRP A 472 -46.51 -3.48 -4.47
N GLU A 473 -47.58 -3.26 -5.24
CA GLU A 473 -48.66 -4.13 -5.49
C GLU A 473 -48.26 -5.34 -6.37
N GLU A 474 -47.41 -5.13 -7.38
CA GLU A 474 -46.84 -6.21 -8.22
C GLU A 474 -45.86 -7.08 -7.45
N ILE A 475 -45.07 -6.47 -6.54
CA ILE A 475 -44.17 -7.22 -5.63
C ILE A 475 -44.97 -8.06 -4.65
N LEU A 476 -46.07 -7.55 -4.11
CA LEU A 476 -46.99 -8.30 -3.23
C LEU A 476 -47.69 -9.43 -3.97
N GLN A 477 -48.10 -9.22 -5.21
CA GLN A 477 -48.68 -10.31 -6.03
C GLN A 477 -47.68 -11.44 -6.29
N GLN A 478 -46.41 -11.12 -6.58
CA GLN A 478 -45.39 -12.16 -6.76
C GLN A 478 -45.04 -12.91 -5.46
N LEU A 479 -45.18 -12.29 -4.31
CA LEU A 479 -44.90 -12.88 -3.00
C LEU A 479 -46.12 -13.73 -2.47
N LEU A 480 -47.34 -13.41 -2.90
CA LEU A 480 -48.56 -14.02 -2.38
C LEU A 480 -49.15 -15.11 -3.30
N LEU A 481 -48.71 -15.20 -4.54
CA LEU A 481 -49.13 -16.31 -5.42
C LEU A 481 -48.17 -17.49 -5.24
N PRO A 482 -48.67 -18.66 -4.84
CA PRO A 482 -47.86 -19.86 -4.78
C PRO A 482 -47.41 -20.23 -6.20
N ALA A 483 -46.15 -20.62 -6.34
CA ALA A 483 -45.58 -21.11 -7.59
C ALA A 483 -46.49 -22.24 -8.10
N THR A 484 -47.18 -22.02 -9.20
CA THR A 484 -47.89 -23.08 -9.91
C THR A 484 -46.86 -24.07 -10.42
N VAL A 485 -46.84 -25.24 -9.79
CA VAL A 485 -46.10 -26.40 -10.26
C VAL A 485 -46.73 -26.78 -11.60
N ASN A 486 -46.04 -26.58 -12.70
CA ASN A 486 -46.40 -27.18 -13.98
C ASN A 486 -45.95 -28.65 -13.95
N GLU A 487 -46.91 -29.53 -14.08
CA GLU A 487 -46.75 -30.94 -14.37
C GLU A 487 -46.00 -31.18 -15.71
#